data_918d270ac5f4b27386c9bc27a43d0e24
#
_entry.id   918d270ac5f4b27386c9bc27a43d0e24
#
_cell.length_a   1.000
_cell.length_b   1.000
_cell.length_c   1.000
_cell.angle_alpha   90.00
_cell.angle_beta   90.00
_cell.angle_gamma   90.00
#
_symmetry.space_group_name_H-M   'P 1'
#
loop_
_entity.id
_entity.type
_entity.pdbx_description
1 polymer ?
#
loop_
_entity_poly.entity_id
_entity_poly.type
_entity_poly.pdbx_seq_one_letter_code
_entity_poly.pdbx_strand_id
1 'polypeptide(L)'
;LGLGITSITRAIESASQWAVIDELGYLESSCPEFCDAVFRLFDQKQVIAVLRSQSTPFLDALRARNDVFLYDLDHPLLPIGCVIMASGLGKRFGSNKLMADFNEKPMIYRILSATDGALFAARIVVTRSREVEAFCRERKIPVLLHAMPYRNHTVLLGLSALLKEYPELAGCMFALGDQPLLTKETLEAMVITFSQYYQTASPIFRLAAIAEDDSIIPGNPILFGNRYFEELL
;
A
#
# COMPACT_ATOMS: atom_id res chain seq x y z
N LEU A 1 -21.16 28.46 -9.83
CA LEU A 1 -21.57 27.27 -9.04
C LEU A 1 -22.78 26.55 -9.62
N GLY A 2 -23.85 27.25 -10.08
CA GLY A 2 -25.01 26.61 -10.69
C GLY A 2 -24.72 25.70 -11.89
N LEU A 3 -23.80 26.12 -12.78
CA LEU A 3 -23.31 25.29 -13.90
C LEU A 3 -22.56 24.06 -13.40
N GLY A 4 -21.78 24.18 -12.33
CA GLY A 4 -21.06 23.06 -11.73
C GLY A 4 -22.01 21.99 -11.18
N ILE A 5 -23.04 22.38 -10.44
CA ILE A 5 -24.08 21.46 -9.93
C ILE A 5 -24.78 20.74 -11.07
N THR A 6 -25.16 21.46 -12.13
CA THR A 6 -25.78 20.86 -13.32
C THR A 6 -24.86 19.85 -14.00
N SER A 7 -23.56 20.16 -14.12
CA SER A 7 -22.57 19.25 -14.71
C SER A 7 -22.39 17.99 -13.88
N ILE A 8 -22.32 18.11 -12.55
CA ILE A 8 -22.23 16.97 -11.63
C ILE A 8 -23.47 16.09 -11.74
N THR A 9 -24.67 16.70 -11.76
CA THR A 9 -25.94 15.94 -11.91
C THR A 9 -25.93 15.15 -13.22
N ARG A 10 -25.52 15.75 -14.32
CA ARG A 10 -25.39 15.05 -15.62
C ARG A 10 -24.36 13.93 -15.57
N ALA A 11 -23.25 14.12 -14.86
CA ALA A 11 -22.25 13.07 -14.70
C ALA A 11 -22.80 11.88 -13.91
N ILE A 12 -23.59 12.13 -12.85
CA ILE A 12 -24.26 11.09 -12.07
C ILE A 12 -25.23 10.30 -12.96
N GLU A 13 -26.04 10.96 -13.77
CA GLU A 13 -27.06 10.37 -14.66
C GLU A 13 -26.46 9.69 -15.90
N SER A 14 -25.19 9.96 -16.22
CA SER A 14 -24.53 9.39 -17.40
C SER A 14 -24.31 7.90 -17.29
N ALA A 15 -24.21 7.20 -18.42
CA ALA A 15 -23.86 5.78 -18.47
C ALA A 15 -22.39 5.48 -18.11
N SER A 16 -21.53 6.51 -18.06
CA SER A 16 -20.13 6.36 -17.66
C SER A 16 -20.01 5.96 -16.20
N GLN A 17 -19.13 5.01 -15.88
CA GLN A 17 -18.76 4.67 -14.51
C GLN A 17 -17.73 5.66 -13.93
N TRP A 18 -17.08 6.46 -14.77
CA TRP A 18 -16.04 7.41 -14.40
C TRP A 18 -16.50 8.85 -14.52
N ALA A 19 -16.08 9.68 -13.59
CA ALA A 19 -16.19 11.13 -13.66
C ALA A 19 -14.84 11.77 -13.35
N VAL A 20 -14.58 12.92 -13.98
CA VAL A 20 -13.36 13.71 -13.73
C VAL A 20 -13.76 15.09 -13.26
N ILE A 21 -13.13 15.54 -12.17
CA ILE A 21 -13.26 16.91 -11.66
C ILE A 21 -11.88 17.57 -11.75
N ASP A 22 -11.79 18.63 -12.56
CA ASP A 22 -10.53 19.30 -12.84
C ASP A 22 -9.93 19.93 -11.57
N GLU A 23 -10.75 20.58 -10.73
CA GLU A 23 -10.31 21.17 -9.48
C GLU A 23 -11.45 21.31 -8.48
N LEU A 24 -11.16 21.02 -7.20
CA LEU A 24 -11.98 21.34 -6.03
C LEU A 24 -11.17 22.21 -5.07
N GLY A 25 -11.65 23.39 -4.76
CA GLY A 25 -10.94 24.37 -3.95
C GLY A 25 -11.77 24.96 -2.81
N TYR A 26 -11.31 26.10 -2.29
CA TYR A 26 -11.98 26.78 -1.18
C TYR A 26 -13.24 27.53 -1.62
N LEU A 27 -13.33 27.94 -2.89
CA LEU A 27 -14.49 28.67 -3.40
C LEU A 27 -15.75 27.82 -3.38
N GLU A 28 -15.60 26.56 -3.76
CA GLU A 28 -16.68 25.57 -3.80
C GLU A 28 -17.15 25.21 -2.38
N SER A 29 -16.25 25.25 -1.40
CA SER A 29 -16.54 24.93 0.00
C SER A 29 -17.59 25.86 0.65
N SER A 30 -17.83 27.02 0.05
CA SER A 30 -18.83 27.99 0.53
C SER A 30 -20.25 27.71 0.02
N CYS A 31 -20.45 26.71 -0.85
CA CYS A 31 -21.74 26.37 -1.44
C CYS A 31 -22.16 24.94 -1.00
N PRO A 32 -23.02 24.81 0.03
CA PRO A 32 -23.44 23.50 0.54
C PRO A 32 -24.04 22.59 -0.53
N GLU A 33 -24.88 23.14 -1.42
CA GLU A 33 -25.54 22.35 -2.47
C GLU A 33 -24.51 21.77 -3.47
N PHE A 34 -23.41 22.48 -3.73
CA PHE A 34 -22.32 21.97 -4.56
C PHE A 34 -21.56 20.87 -3.82
N CYS A 35 -21.24 21.06 -2.55
CA CYS A 35 -20.58 20.06 -1.72
C CYS A 35 -21.38 18.76 -1.67
N ASP A 36 -22.70 18.85 -1.43
CA ASP A 36 -23.59 17.70 -1.40
C ASP A 36 -23.67 16.97 -2.76
N ALA A 37 -23.65 17.73 -3.86
CA ALA A 37 -23.61 17.16 -5.20
C ALA A 37 -22.32 16.39 -5.46
N VAL A 38 -21.17 16.92 -5.01
CA VAL A 38 -19.86 16.25 -5.12
C VAL A 38 -19.86 14.95 -4.29
N PHE A 39 -20.31 14.98 -3.03
CA PHE A 39 -20.38 13.75 -2.22
C PHE A 39 -21.24 12.67 -2.88
N ARG A 40 -22.41 13.03 -3.42
CA ARG A 40 -23.25 12.09 -4.18
C ARG A 40 -22.56 11.52 -5.41
N LEU A 41 -21.73 12.32 -6.10
CA LEU A 41 -20.95 11.83 -7.23
C LEU A 41 -19.94 10.78 -6.79
N PHE A 42 -19.21 11.03 -5.69
CA PHE A 42 -18.24 10.07 -5.12
C PHE A 42 -18.91 8.78 -4.64
N ASP A 43 -20.17 8.83 -4.19
CA ASP A 43 -20.91 7.65 -3.76
C ASP A 43 -21.39 6.78 -4.92
N GLN A 44 -21.51 7.33 -6.14
CA GLN A 44 -22.15 6.66 -7.28
C GLN A 44 -21.21 6.39 -8.45
N LYS A 45 -20.06 7.05 -8.51
CA LYS A 45 -19.09 6.94 -9.61
C LYS A 45 -17.68 6.74 -9.11
N GLN A 46 -16.84 6.21 -9.96
CA GLN A 46 -15.41 6.29 -9.77
C GLN A 46 -14.95 7.69 -10.19
N VAL A 47 -14.33 8.43 -9.27
CA VAL A 47 -14.00 9.84 -9.48
C VAL A 47 -12.49 10.02 -9.50
N ILE A 48 -12.01 10.77 -10.48
CA ILE A 48 -10.66 11.36 -10.47
C ILE A 48 -10.84 12.85 -10.26
N ALA A 49 -10.31 13.39 -9.17
CA ALA A 49 -10.43 14.80 -8.86
C ALA A 49 -9.10 15.40 -8.41
N VAL A 50 -8.84 16.66 -8.80
CA VAL A 50 -7.76 17.46 -8.22
C VAL A 50 -8.30 18.24 -7.04
N LEU A 51 -7.71 18.06 -5.87
CA LEU A 51 -8.04 18.80 -4.65
C LEU A 51 -6.93 19.81 -4.36
N ARG A 52 -7.30 21.06 -4.12
CA ARG A 52 -6.36 22.06 -3.59
C ARG A 52 -5.86 21.66 -2.20
N SER A 53 -4.62 22.03 -1.87
CA SER A 53 -3.98 21.68 -0.59
C SER A 53 -4.58 22.37 0.64
N GLN A 54 -5.40 23.44 0.45
CA GLN A 54 -6.02 24.16 1.55
C GLN A 54 -6.91 23.26 2.41
N SER A 55 -6.94 23.53 3.72
CA SER A 55 -7.87 22.91 4.65
C SER A 55 -9.19 23.67 4.66
N THR A 56 -10.27 22.97 4.36
CA THR A 56 -11.65 23.41 4.55
C THR A 56 -12.47 22.19 5.00
N PRO A 57 -13.59 22.36 5.74
CA PRO A 57 -14.41 21.23 6.18
C PRO A 57 -14.81 20.30 5.02
N PHE A 58 -15.09 20.85 3.85
CA PHE A 58 -15.45 20.09 2.67
C PHE A 58 -14.29 19.27 2.10
N LEU A 59 -13.12 19.89 1.88
CA LEU A 59 -11.94 19.22 1.33
C LEU A 59 -11.38 18.18 2.32
N ASP A 60 -11.42 18.49 3.61
CA ASP A 60 -10.96 17.58 4.66
C ASP A 60 -11.90 16.37 4.80
N ALA A 61 -13.21 16.56 4.65
CA ALA A 61 -14.16 15.47 4.61
C ALA A 61 -13.96 14.54 3.39
N LEU A 62 -13.62 15.10 2.21
CA LEU A 62 -13.26 14.28 1.04
C LEU A 62 -11.97 13.49 1.26
N ARG A 63 -10.92 14.12 1.85
CA ARG A 63 -9.66 13.45 2.17
C ARG A 63 -9.81 12.33 3.20
N ALA A 64 -10.75 12.49 4.13
CA ALA A 64 -10.99 11.52 5.21
C ALA A 64 -11.85 10.31 4.76
N ARG A 65 -12.32 10.25 3.53
CA ARG A 65 -13.09 9.11 3.03
C ARG A 65 -12.21 7.86 2.92
N ASN A 66 -12.73 6.73 3.37
CA ASN A 66 -12.03 5.44 3.32
C ASN A 66 -11.93 4.84 1.90
N ASP A 67 -12.71 5.37 0.94
CA ASP A 67 -12.75 4.94 -0.45
C ASP A 67 -11.98 5.87 -1.39
N VAL A 68 -11.26 6.86 -0.85
CA VAL A 68 -10.42 7.79 -1.59
C VAL A 68 -8.95 7.46 -1.41
N PHE A 69 -8.22 7.38 -2.52
CA PHE A 69 -6.77 7.35 -2.54
C PHE A 69 -6.25 8.75 -2.87
N LEU A 70 -5.45 9.32 -1.95
CA LEU A 70 -4.82 10.63 -2.15
C LEU A 70 -3.42 10.47 -2.74
N TYR A 71 -3.18 11.13 -3.86
CA TYR A 71 -1.86 11.27 -4.45
C TYR A 71 -1.41 12.71 -4.32
N ASP A 72 -0.38 12.97 -3.52
CA ASP A 72 0.19 14.30 -3.36
C ASP A 72 1.13 14.60 -4.53
N LEU A 73 0.75 15.55 -5.38
CA LEU A 73 1.54 15.94 -6.55
C LEU A 73 2.79 16.74 -6.19
N ASP A 74 2.75 17.45 -5.05
CA ASP A 74 3.92 18.19 -4.55
C ASP A 74 4.94 17.25 -3.87
N HIS A 75 4.44 16.12 -3.33
CA HIS A 75 5.25 15.08 -2.72
C HIS A 75 4.85 13.70 -3.28
N PRO A 76 5.20 13.39 -4.52
CA PRO A 76 4.81 12.14 -5.15
C PRO A 76 5.38 10.95 -4.37
N LEU A 77 4.58 9.88 -4.28
CA LEU A 77 5.06 8.63 -3.70
C LEU A 77 6.25 8.10 -4.52
N LEU A 78 7.32 7.79 -3.82
CA LEU A 78 8.50 7.20 -4.43
C LEU A 78 8.23 5.75 -4.88
N PRO A 79 8.88 5.26 -5.94
CA PRO A 79 8.75 3.87 -6.37
C PRO A 79 9.35 2.95 -5.30
N ILE A 80 8.49 2.26 -4.57
CA ILE A 80 8.87 1.31 -3.51
C ILE A 80 8.57 -0.12 -3.98
N GLY A 81 9.56 -1.00 -3.83
CA GLY A 81 9.38 -2.43 -3.98
C GLY A 81 8.87 -3.07 -2.70
N CYS A 82 8.20 -4.23 -2.82
CA CYS A 82 7.77 -5.01 -1.66
C CYS A 82 8.20 -6.48 -1.80
N VAL A 83 9.03 -6.95 -0.86
CA VAL A 83 9.39 -8.36 -0.73
C VAL A 83 8.58 -8.96 0.41
N ILE A 84 7.69 -9.91 0.08
CA ILE A 84 6.92 -10.68 1.06
C ILE A 84 7.74 -11.92 1.41
N MET A 85 8.26 -11.93 2.63
CA MET A 85 9.15 -12.97 3.15
C MET A 85 8.33 -14.17 3.66
N ALA A 86 8.25 -15.20 2.85
CA ALA A 86 7.43 -16.41 3.10
C ALA A 86 8.27 -17.70 3.21
N SER A 87 9.55 -17.59 3.60
CA SER A 87 10.50 -18.72 3.65
C SER A 87 10.57 -19.44 5.01
N GLY A 88 9.77 -19.02 5.98
CA GLY A 88 9.70 -19.66 7.31
C GLY A 88 9.11 -21.08 7.23
N LEU A 89 9.79 -22.06 7.80
CA LEU A 89 9.38 -23.48 7.73
C LEU A 89 8.30 -23.89 8.75
N GLY A 90 7.85 -22.97 9.61
CA GLY A 90 6.80 -23.26 10.60
C GLY A 90 7.08 -24.47 11.53
N LYS A 91 8.35 -24.83 11.79
CA LYS A 91 8.75 -26.06 12.50
C LYS A 91 8.02 -26.29 13.83
N ARG A 92 7.64 -25.21 14.53
CA ARG A 92 6.91 -25.25 15.80
C ARG A 92 5.40 -25.49 15.61
N PHE A 93 4.89 -25.24 14.40
CA PHE A 93 3.46 -25.33 14.10
C PHE A 93 3.06 -26.74 13.58
N GLY A 94 4.03 -27.59 13.27
CA GLY A 94 3.80 -28.96 12.78
C GLY A 94 3.35 -29.06 11.32
N SER A 95 3.01 -27.91 10.69
CA SER A 95 2.58 -27.79 9.30
C SER A 95 3.01 -26.43 8.74
N ASN A 96 2.65 -26.14 7.48
CA ASN A 96 2.92 -24.84 6.86
C ASN A 96 2.00 -23.76 7.44
N LYS A 97 2.50 -23.02 8.45
CA LYS A 97 1.75 -21.94 9.12
C LYS A 97 1.11 -20.94 8.14
N LEU A 98 1.78 -20.63 7.03
CA LEU A 98 1.30 -19.65 6.04
C LEU A 98 0.07 -20.15 5.29
N MET A 99 -0.10 -21.46 5.20
CA MET A 99 -1.26 -22.09 4.56
C MET A 99 -2.34 -22.51 5.57
N ALA A 100 -2.10 -22.31 6.88
CA ALA A 100 -3.12 -22.56 7.90
C ALA A 100 -4.31 -21.60 7.72
N ASP A 101 -5.50 -22.11 8.02
CA ASP A 101 -6.72 -21.31 7.95
C ASP A 101 -6.69 -20.15 8.94
N PHE A 102 -7.01 -18.98 8.45
CA PHE A 102 -7.19 -17.74 9.20
C PHE A 102 -8.41 -16.99 8.66
N ASN A 103 -9.56 -17.21 9.30
CA ASN A 103 -10.87 -16.67 8.86
C ASN A 103 -11.17 -17.06 7.40
N GLU A 104 -11.31 -18.36 7.14
CA GLU A 104 -11.71 -18.99 5.86
C GLU A 104 -10.72 -18.79 4.70
N LYS A 105 -9.51 -18.28 4.97
CA LYS A 105 -8.45 -18.10 3.96
C LYS A 105 -7.10 -18.48 4.56
N PRO A 106 -6.13 -18.94 3.74
CA PRO A 106 -4.77 -19.13 4.21
C PRO A 106 -4.19 -17.86 4.83
N MET A 107 -3.44 -17.98 5.92
CA MET A 107 -2.86 -16.84 6.65
C MET A 107 -2.11 -15.86 5.72
N ILE A 108 -1.35 -16.38 4.76
CA ILE A 108 -0.59 -15.56 3.80
C ILE A 108 -1.50 -14.64 2.97
N TYR A 109 -2.76 -15.01 2.77
CA TYR A 109 -3.70 -14.20 1.99
C TYR A 109 -3.86 -12.78 2.55
N ARG A 110 -3.72 -12.61 3.87
CA ARG A 110 -3.87 -11.31 4.54
C ARG A 110 -2.81 -10.31 4.06
N ILE A 111 -1.54 -10.70 4.09
CA ILE A 111 -0.46 -9.82 3.62
C ILE A 111 -0.51 -9.62 2.10
N LEU A 112 -0.93 -10.64 1.34
CA LEU A 112 -1.10 -10.52 -0.11
C LEU A 112 -2.20 -9.51 -0.45
N SER A 113 -3.29 -9.49 0.30
CA SER A 113 -4.37 -8.52 0.15
C SER A 113 -3.94 -7.11 0.59
N ALA A 114 -3.23 -6.99 1.72
CA ALA A 114 -2.77 -5.69 2.21
C ALA A 114 -1.74 -5.03 1.29
N THR A 115 -0.95 -5.82 0.55
CA THR A 115 0.05 -5.34 -0.41
C THR A 115 -0.47 -5.25 -1.84
N ASP A 116 -1.76 -5.48 -2.07
CA ASP A 116 -2.36 -5.38 -3.41
C ASP A 116 -2.65 -3.93 -3.81
N GLY A 117 -2.57 -3.67 -5.14
CA GLY A 117 -2.86 -2.36 -5.72
C GLY A 117 -1.62 -1.53 -6.03
N ALA A 118 -1.83 -0.23 -6.24
CA ALA A 118 -0.83 0.72 -6.76
C ALA A 118 0.15 1.27 -5.71
N LEU A 119 0.07 0.83 -4.45
CA LEU A 119 0.94 1.33 -3.39
C LEU A 119 2.42 1.01 -3.64
N PHE A 120 2.70 -0.15 -4.22
CA PHE A 120 4.05 -0.61 -4.54
C PHE A 120 4.26 -0.61 -6.06
N ALA A 121 5.41 -0.10 -6.51
CA ALA A 121 5.81 -0.17 -7.91
C ALA A 121 5.95 -1.63 -8.38
N ALA A 122 6.41 -2.51 -7.49
CA ALA A 122 6.48 -3.93 -7.72
C ALA A 122 6.43 -4.71 -6.41
N ARG A 123 5.92 -5.95 -6.45
CA ARG A 123 5.94 -6.86 -5.30
C ARG A 123 6.32 -8.28 -5.72
N ILE A 124 6.98 -9.00 -4.83
CA ILE A 124 7.34 -10.40 -5.02
C ILE A 124 7.23 -11.18 -3.72
N VAL A 125 6.73 -12.40 -3.79
CA VAL A 125 6.77 -13.36 -2.69
C VAL A 125 8.02 -14.21 -2.82
N VAL A 126 8.80 -14.35 -1.75
CA VAL A 126 9.96 -15.24 -1.72
C VAL A 126 9.70 -16.34 -0.71
N THR A 127 9.69 -17.59 -1.18
CA THR A 127 9.26 -18.73 -0.38
C THR A 127 10.13 -19.97 -0.57
N ARG A 128 10.09 -20.88 0.41
CA ARG A 128 10.64 -22.23 0.33
C ARG A 128 9.55 -23.30 0.24
N SER A 129 8.29 -22.87 0.26
CA SER A 129 7.13 -23.75 0.22
C SER A 129 6.53 -23.83 -1.17
N ARG A 130 6.42 -25.05 -1.71
CA ARG A 130 5.72 -25.30 -2.97
C ARG A 130 4.22 -25.00 -2.88
N GLU A 131 3.62 -25.16 -1.71
CA GLU A 131 2.20 -24.83 -1.49
C GLU A 131 1.96 -23.32 -1.61
N VAL A 132 2.84 -22.51 -1.00
CA VAL A 132 2.79 -21.04 -1.12
C VAL A 132 3.06 -20.60 -2.56
N GLU A 133 4.03 -21.24 -3.24
CA GLU A 133 4.30 -20.97 -4.65
C GLU A 133 3.06 -21.24 -5.51
N ALA A 134 2.44 -22.43 -5.37
CA ALA A 134 1.23 -22.78 -6.11
C ALA A 134 0.09 -21.79 -5.86
N PHE A 135 -0.14 -21.44 -4.58
CA PHE A 135 -1.15 -20.47 -4.18
C PHE A 135 -0.95 -19.09 -4.82
N CYS A 136 0.29 -18.61 -4.90
CA CYS A 136 0.63 -17.34 -5.55
C CYS A 136 0.46 -17.42 -7.07
N ARG A 137 0.91 -18.50 -7.71
CA ARG A 137 0.82 -18.69 -9.17
C ARG A 137 -0.63 -18.71 -9.66
N GLU A 138 -1.53 -19.41 -8.96
CA GLU A 138 -2.97 -19.43 -9.26
C GLU A 138 -3.56 -18.02 -9.28
N ARG A 139 -3.02 -17.10 -8.49
CA ARG A 139 -3.48 -15.71 -8.34
C ARG A 139 -2.65 -14.72 -9.15
N LYS A 140 -1.75 -15.20 -10.00
CA LYS A 140 -0.84 -14.39 -10.84
C LYS A 140 0.01 -13.41 -10.00
N ILE A 141 0.35 -13.79 -8.76
CA ILE A 141 1.22 -13.01 -7.89
C ILE A 141 2.67 -13.44 -8.15
N PRO A 142 3.59 -12.50 -8.43
CA PRO A 142 5.00 -12.81 -8.62
C PRO A 142 5.56 -13.57 -7.41
N VAL A 143 6.19 -14.72 -7.67
CA VAL A 143 6.72 -15.59 -6.61
C VAL A 143 8.03 -16.23 -7.04
N LEU A 144 8.99 -16.29 -6.11
CA LEU A 144 10.28 -16.95 -6.26
C LEU A 144 10.38 -18.09 -5.25
N LEU A 145 10.50 -19.32 -5.76
CA LEU A 145 10.77 -20.50 -4.95
C LEU A 145 12.28 -20.71 -4.83
N HIS A 146 12.78 -21.00 -3.62
CA HIS A 146 14.20 -21.29 -3.39
C HIS A 146 14.39 -22.38 -2.33
N ALA A 147 15.62 -22.93 -2.25
CA ALA A 147 16.01 -23.92 -1.26
C ALA A 147 17.08 -23.43 -0.26
N MET A 148 17.46 -22.16 -0.34
CA MET A 148 18.52 -21.58 0.48
C MET A 148 18.15 -21.58 1.97
N PRO A 149 19.08 -21.95 2.90
CA PRO A 149 18.74 -22.25 4.27
C PRO A 149 18.50 -21.01 5.17
N TYR A 150 19.13 -19.88 4.89
CA TYR A 150 19.15 -18.73 5.78
C TYR A 150 18.13 -17.66 5.37
N ARG A 151 17.66 -16.90 6.37
CA ARG A 151 16.66 -15.84 6.19
C ARG A 151 17.15 -14.68 5.31
N ASN A 152 18.43 -14.33 5.41
CA ASN A 152 19.03 -13.26 4.59
C ASN A 152 18.97 -13.58 3.09
N HIS A 153 19.00 -14.84 2.68
CA HIS A 153 18.80 -15.21 1.27
C HIS A 153 17.42 -14.82 0.74
N THR A 154 16.41 -14.79 1.60
CA THR A 154 15.06 -14.32 1.19
C THR A 154 15.08 -12.84 0.85
N VAL A 155 15.81 -12.04 1.64
CA VAL A 155 16.01 -10.59 1.39
C VAL A 155 16.77 -10.41 0.06
N LEU A 156 17.94 -11.03 -0.05
CA LEU A 156 18.82 -10.95 -1.22
C LEU A 156 18.09 -11.36 -2.51
N LEU A 157 17.45 -12.53 -2.51
CA LEU A 157 16.76 -13.04 -3.71
C LEU A 157 15.59 -12.16 -4.12
N GLY A 158 14.79 -11.67 -3.15
CA GLY A 158 13.66 -10.81 -3.41
C GLY A 158 14.09 -9.44 -3.95
N LEU A 159 15.07 -8.81 -3.30
CA LEU A 159 15.59 -7.51 -3.72
C LEU A 159 16.25 -7.60 -5.10
N SER A 160 17.12 -8.61 -5.33
CA SER A 160 17.76 -8.81 -6.63
C SER A 160 16.74 -9.03 -7.76
N ALA A 161 15.67 -9.79 -7.49
CA ALA A 161 14.62 -10.02 -8.48
C ALA A 161 13.88 -8.72 -8.83
N LEU A 162 13.55 -7.90 -7.83
CA LEU A 162 12.89 -6.61 -8.05
C LEU A 162 13.79 -5.64 -8.80
N LEU A 163 15.05 -5.49 -8.40
CA LEU A 163 15.98 -4.53 -9.03
C LEU A 163 16.34 -4.88 -10.48
N LYS A 164 16.23 -6.14 -10.85
CA LYS A 164 16.42 -6.56 -12.26
C LYS A 164 15.38 -5.97 -13.20
N GLU A 165 14.14 -5.80 -12.73
CA GLU A 165 13.02 -5.28 -13.52
C GLU A 165 12.73 -3.81 -13.22
N TYR A 166 13.07 -3.35 -12.01
CA TYR A 166 12.78 -2.01 -11.50
C TYR A 166 14.04 -1.42 -10.84
N PRO A 167 15.09 -1.07 -11.63
CA PRO A 167 16.35 -0.57 -11.09
C PRO A 167 16.22 0.81 -10.42
N GLU A 168 15.14 1.54 -10.69
CA GLU A 168 14.87 2.89 -10.17
C GLU A 168 14.18 2.92 -8.80
N LEU A 169 14.00 1.78 -8.15
CA LEU A 169 13.36 1.74 -6.84
C LEU A 169 14.07 2.65 -5.84
N ALA A 170 13.33 3.56 -5.22
CA ALA A 170 13.81 4.44 -4.16
C ALA A 170 13.94 3.72 -2.80
N GLY A 171 13.22 2.63 -2.62
CA GLY A 171 13.27 1.79 -1.43
C GLY A 171 12.64 0.44 -1.63
N CYS A 172 12.82 -0.44 -0.64
CA CYS A 172 12.20 -1.76 -0.62
C CYS A 172 11.67 -2.09 0.77
N MET A 173 10.40 -2.47 0.84
CA MET A 173 9.76 -2.95 2.05
C MET A 173 9.90 -4.47 2.16
N PHE A 174 10.29 -4.94 3.34
CA PHE A 174 10.36 -6.35 3.68
C PHE A 174 9.27 -6.69 4.70
N ALA A 175 8.20 -7.32 4.23
CA ALA A 175 7.05 -7.72 5.04
C ALA A 175 7.06 -9.24 5.29
N LEU A 176 6.64 -9.66 6.49
CA LEU A 176 6.58 -11.07 6.82
C LEU A 176 5.24 -11.67 6.37
N GLY A 177 5.28 -12.88 5.79
CA GLY A 177 4.09 -13.61 5.33
C GLY A 177 3.12 -14.00 6.45
N ASP A 178 3.58 -14.02 7.71
CA ASP A 178 2.82 -14.46 8.88
C ASP A 178 2.33 -13.33 9.79
N GLN A 179 2.08 -12.16 9.22
CA GLN A 179 1.51 -10.99 9.91
C GLN A 179 0.06 -10.71 9.45
N PRO A 180 -0.93 -11.49 9.92
CA PRO A 180 -2.29 -11.43 9.42
C PRO A 180 -3.06 -10.15 9.81
N LEU A 181 -2.57 -9.40 10.79
CA LEU A 181 -3.19 -8.17 11.28
C LEU A 181 -2.61 -6.90 10.63
N LEU A 182 -1.61 -7.05 9.76
CA LEU A 182 -1.06 -5.91 9.03
C LEU A 182 -2.06 -5.45 7.98
N THR A 183 -2.42 -4.17 8.03
CA THR A 183 -3.44 -3.59 7.16
C THR A 183 -2.82 -2.77 6.04
N LYS A 184 -3.60 -2.52 5.00
CA LYS A 184 -3.21 -1.67 3.87
C LYS A 184 -2.91 -0.25 4.32
N GLU A 185 -3.73 0.30 5.21
CA GLU A 185 -3.59 1.66 5.75
C GLU A 185 -2.25 1.83 6.50
N THR A 186 -1.83 0.80 7.25
CA THR A 186 -0.52 0.81 7.92
C THR A 186 0.62 0.86 6.90
N LEU A 187 0.53 0.08 5.82
CA LEU A 187 1.54 0.07 4.76
C LEU A 187 1.58 1.40 4.00
N GLU A 188 0.42 1.97 3.70
CA GLU A 188 0.27 3.29 3.08
C GLU A 188 0.92 4.38 3.94
N ALA A 189 0.62 4.42 5.24
CA ALA A 189 1.23 5.37 6.16
C ALA A 189 2.77 5.26 6.17
N MET A 190 3.32 4.05 6.14
CA MET A 190 4.77 3.83 6.07
C MET A 190 5.37 4.35 4.76
N VAL A 191 4.75 4.08 3.61
CA VAL A 191 5.25 4.52 2.30
C VAL A 191 5.16 6.04 2.16
N ILE A 192 4.06 6.65 2.62
CA ILE A 192 3.87 8.11 2.62
C ILE A 192 4.95 8.76 3.50
N THR A 193 5.10 8.30 4.73
CA THR A 193 6.11 8.84 5.66
C THR A 193 7.52 8.69 5.09
N PHE A 194 7.85 7.52 4.53
CA PHE A 194 9.12 7.30 3.87
C PHE A 194 9.37 8.30 2.74
N SER A 195 8.38 8.51 1.86
CA SER A 195 8.50 9.44 0.73
C SER A 195 8.73 10.89 1.19
N GLN A 196 8.06 11.32 2.27
CA GLN A 196 8.22 12.65 2.86
C GLN A 196 9.63 12.88 3.45
N TYR A 197 10.23 11.86 4.06
CA TYR A 197 11.51 11.98 4.75
C TYR A 197 12.70 11.47 3.95
N TYR A 198 12.50 10.98 2.73
CA TYR A 198 13.53 10.35 1.91
C TYR A 198 14.76 11.24 1.68
N GLN A 199 14.55 12.54 1.46
CA GLN A 199 15.63 13.50 1.18
C GLN A 199 16.35 13.99 2.44
N THR A 200 15.70 13.92 3.60
CA THR A 200 16.18 14.57 4.84
C THR A 200 16.81 13.62 5.83
N ALA A 201 16.51 12.34 5.76
CA ALA A 201 16.96 11.35 6.72
C ALA A 201 17.58 10.12 6.06
N SER A 202 18.25 9.31 6.86
CA SER A 202 18.66 7.95 6.50
C SER A 202 17.42 7.06 6.49
N PRO A 203 16.83 6.74 5.34
CA PRO A 203 15.50 6.17 5.36
C PRO A 203 15.52 4.67 5.62
N ILE A 204 15.55 4.32 6.89
CA ILE A 204 15.13 3.00 7.37
C ILE A 204 13.93 3.24 8.26
N PHE A 205 12.76 2.84 7.79
CA PHE A 205 11.52 2.89 8.55
C PHE A 205 11.15 1.50 9.02
N ARG A 206 10.75 1.41 10.28
CA ARG A 206 10.35 0.15 10.89
C ARG A 206 9.05 0.32 11.63
N LEU A 207 8.09 -0.55 11.38
CA LEU A 207 6.88 -0.60 12.19
C LEU A 207 7.26 -0.97 13.63
N ALA A 208 6.63 -0.31 14.59
CA ALA A 208 6.79 -0.61 16.00
C ALA A 208 5.43 -0.63 16.69
N ALA A 209 5.32 -1.39 17.77
CA ALA A 209 4.20 -1.32 18.68
C ALA A 209 4.60 -0.51 19.94
N ILE A 210 3.63 0.16 20.52
CA ILE A 210 3.77 0.78 21.85
C ILE A 210 3.22 -0.21 22.87
N ALA A 211 4.03 -0.59 23.83
CA ALA A 211 3.62 -1.46 24.93
C ALA A 211 2.83 -0.68 25.98
N GLU A 212 2.23 -1.38 26.95
CA GLU A 212 1.45 -0.76 28.06
C GLU A 212 2.28 0.17 28.94
N ASP A 213 3.60 -0.02 29.00
CA ASP A 213 4.57 0.82 29.74
C ASP A 213 5.18 1.94 28.86
N ASP A 214 4.56 2.28 27.74
CA ASP A 214 5.04 3.23 26.73
C ASP A 214 6.38 2.86 26.06
N SER A 215 6.90 1.66 26.29
CA SER A 215 8.10 1.20 25.60
C SER A 215 7.82 0.87 24.14
N ILE A 216 8.81 1.13 23.26
CA ILE A 216 8.71 0.88 21.82
C ILE A 216 9.24 -0.52 21.52
N ILE A 217 8.36 -1.39 21.01
CA ILE A 217 8.70 -2.74 20.57
C ILE A 217 8.87 -2.74 19.07
N PRO A 218 10.14 -2.85 18.56
CA PRO A 218 10.39 -2.87 17.14
C PRO A 218 9.79 -4.12 16.47
N GLY A 219 9.05 -3.91 15.38
CA GLY A 219 8.35 -4.97 14.64
C GLY A 219 8.73 -5.04 13.15
N ASN A 220 7.82 -5.56 12.36
CA ASN A 220 7.88 -5.60 10.90
C ASN A 220 6.54 -5.04 10.37
N PRO A 221 6.51 -4.53 9.13
CA PRO A 221 7.56 -4.54 8.12
C PRO A 221 8.70 -3.55 8.39
N ILE A 222 9.80 -3.72 7.62
CA ILE A 222 10.91 -2.76 7.57
C ILE A 222 11.02 -2.27 6.12
N LEU A 223 11.16 -0.97 5.93
CA LEU A 223 11.39 -0.32 4.64
C LEU A 223 12.78 0.29 4.64
N PHE A 224 13.63 -0.13 3.70
CA PHE A 224 14.98 0.39 3.48
C PHE A 224 15.01 1.27 2.25
N GLY A 225 15.68 2.42 2.34
CA GLY A 225 16.01 3.24 1.19
C GLY A 225 17.08 2.59 0.30
N ASN A 226 17.10 2.97 -0.96
CA ASN A 226 17.97 2.37 -1.99
C ASN A 226 19.48 2.46 -1.67
N ARG A 227 19.91 3.44 -0.89
CA ARG A 227 21.31 3.54 -0.48
C ARG A 227 21.82 2.37 0.37
N TYR A 228 20.91 1.56 0.92
CA TYR A 228 21.25 0.35 1.66
C TYR A 228 21.20 -0.92 0.82
N PHE A 229 20.86 -0.81 -0.47
CA PHE A 229 20.67 -1.99 -1.32
C PHE A 229 21.96 -2.78 -1.52
N GLU A 230 23.12 -2.10 -1.61
CA GLU A 230 24.42 -2.76 -1.73
C GLU A 230 24.76 -3.59 -0.48
N GLU A 231 24.35 -3.14 0.71
CA GLU A 231 24.56 -3.87 1.97
C GLU A 231 23.59 -5.06 2.16
N LEU A 232 22.44 -5.02 1.48
CA LEU A 232 21.41 -6.06 1.52
C LEU A 232 21.64 -7.17 0.48
N LEU A 233 22.44 -6.91 -0.56
CA LEU A 233 22.78 -7.83 -1.64
C LEU A 233 24.08 -8.58 -1.35
#